data_030baf715dba3249047944fc4f055c9b
#
_entry.id   030baf715dba3249047944fc4f055c9b
#
_cell.length_a   1.000
_cell.length_b   1.000
_cell.length_c   1.000
_cell.angle_alpha   90.00
_cell.angle_beta   90.00
_cell.angle_gamma   90.00
#
_symmetry.space_group_name_H-M   'P 1'
#
loop_
_entity.id
_entity.type
_entity.pdbx_description
1 polymer ?
#
loop_
_entity_poly.entity_id
_entity_poly.type
_entity_poly.pdbx_seq_one_letter_code
_entity_poly.pdbx_strand_id
1 'polypeptide(L)'
;MKYCFFYIIGLSLIMSVLFLMLCVYSSQCSWKQIKELSVQRGYFITSKNYTSVSRSREFGDLTTQSCEPLHPRVVFYNRIFKSASSTMSSFFKKCSKRLGYIFTKDFTEEWENENISHPILTRIQAQIARSKKLNKKLMAVAHLYFREDIDSAYINLLREPVARFISHYYYCRSPNRYAHKLKRLKELGHFNVTIEKCLEKQYEGCVWNHMTRFFCGPQAFCKSGSDEALAAAKHNMLHYYASVGIMEYINEFVMVLHKRLPDFVLPPPRDGMRKKKVTKGVTKNGISESTRSMIINANRADIQLYEFAKDLLFKQALNCGIKIVT
;
A
#
# COMPACT_ATOMS: atom_id res chain seq x y z
N MET A 1 -40.16 23.14 -17.62
CA MET A 1 -39.27 21.93 -17.63
C MET A 1 -38.43 21.72 -16.36
N LYS A 2 -38.18 22.73 -15.52
CA LYS A 2 -37.39 22.54 -14.28
C LYS A 2 -38.13 21.83 -13.13
N TYR A 3 -39.46 21.88 -13.09
CA TYR A 3 -40.25 21.26 -12.01
C TYR A 3 -40.51 19.76 -12.16
N CYS A 4 -40.48 19.21 -13.39
CA CYS A 4 -40.63 17.77 -13.60
C CYS A 4 -39.41 16.96 -13.15
N PHE A 5 -38.21 17.56 -13.20
CA PHE A 5 -36.97 16.84 -12.82
C PHE A 5 -36.86 16.61 -11.32
N PHE A 6 -37.33 17.56 -10.51
CA PHE A 6 -37.36 17.42 -9.05
C PHE A 6 -38.40 16.41 -8.55
N TYR A 7 -39.53 16.27 -9.28
CA TYR A 7 -40.56 15.32 -8.94
C TYR A 7 -40.15 13.87 -9.18
N ILE A 8 -39.41 13.61 -10.26
CA ILE A 8 -38.89 12.26 -10.61
C ILE A 8 -37.81 11.81 -9.61
N ILE A 9 -36.93 12.73 -9.18
CA ILE A 9 -35.89 12.43 -8.19
C ILE A 9 -36.53 12.18 -6.81
N GLY A 10 -37.54 12.94 -6.42
CA GLY A 10 -38.26 12.76 -5.17
C GLY A 10 -39.00 11.42 -5.09
N LEU A 11 -39.69 11.02 -6.14
CA LEU A 11 -40.37 9.73 -6.25
C LEU A 11 -39.40 8.54 -6.23
N SER A 12 -38.24 8.64 -6.87
CA SER A 12 -37.22 7.61 -6.84
C SER A 12 -36.61 7.41 -5.45
N LEU A 13 -36.44 8.48 -4.67
CA LEU A 13 -35.96 8.42 -3.28
C LEU A 13 -36.98 7.79 -2.36
N ILE A 14 -38.25 8.15 -2.48
CA ILE A 14 -39.36 7.60 -1.66
C ILE A 14 -39.55 6.12 -1.95
N MET A 15 -39.52 5.70 -3.22
CA MET A 15 -39.63 4.28 -3.58
C MET A 15 -38.43 3.46 -3.09
N SER A 16 -37.24 4.06 -3.04
CA SER A 16 -36.06 3.40 -2.48
C SER A 16 -36.08 3.22 -0.97
N VAL A 17 -36.65 4.18 -0.24
CA VAL A 17 -36.82 4.08 1.22
C VAL A 17 -37.94 3.08 1.56
N LEU A 18 -39.05 3.07 0.84
CA LEU A 18 -40.12 2.09 0.97
C LEU A 18 -39.64 0.66 0.69
N PHE A 19 -38.81 0.46 -0.34
CA PHE A 19 -38.23 -0.84 -0.65
C PHE A 19 -37.30 -1.33 0.45
N LEU A 20 -36.45 -0.44 0.99
CA LEU A 20 -35.57 -0.75 2.13
C LEU A 20 -36.39 -1.10 3.41
N MET A 21 -37.46 -0.38 3.68
CA MET A 21 -38.38 -0.69 4.80
C MET A 21 -39.07 -2.04 4.61
N LEU A 22 -39.52 -2.38 3.41
CA LEU A 22 -40.10 -3.68 3.08
C LEU A 22 -39.09 -4.83 3.17
N CYS A 23 -37.83 -4.60 2.81
CA CYS A 23 -36.76 -5.59 2.96
C CYS A 23 -36.39 -5.84 4.43
N VAL A 24 -36.46 -4.84 5.28
CA VAL A 24 -36.22 -4.98 6.74
C VAL A 24 -37.36 -5.70 7.42
N TYR A 25 -38.60 -5.54 6.94
CA TYR A 25 -39.78 -6.17 7.52
C TYR A 25 -40.05 -7.60 7.04
N SER A 26 -39.58 -7.96 5.85
CA SER A 26 -39.64 -9.33 5.36
C SER A 26 -38.26 -9.98 5.54
N SER A 27 -38.18 -10.94 6.46
CA SER A 27 -36.96 -11.75 6.74
C SER A 27 -36.50 -12.64 5.55
N GLN A 28 -36.76 -12.23 4.32
CA GLN A 28 -36.46 -12.95 3.08
C GLN A 28 -35.47 -12.24 2.13
N CYS A 29 -34.89 -11.11 2.51
CA CYS A 29 -33.84 -10.51 1.69
C CYS A 29 -32.51 -11.23 1.86
N SER A 30 -32.08 -11.94 0.85
CA SER A 30 -30.79 -12.61 0.81
C SER A 30 -29.65 -11.56 0.84
N TRP A 31 -28.62 -11.79 1.66
CA TRP A 31 -27.40 -11.00 1.71
C TRP A 31 -26.73 -10.76 0.33
N LYS A 32 -27.07 -11.59 -0.64
CA LYS A 32 -26.61 -11.48 -2.02
C LYS A 32 -27.22 -10.28 -2.75
N GLN A 33 -28.51 -9.98 -2.52
CA GLN A 33 -29.21 -8.84 -3.13
C GLN A 33 -28.78 -7.50 -2.50
N ILE A 34 -28.47 -7.49 -1.21
CA ILE A 34 -27.94 -6.28 -0.53
C ILE A 34 -26.52 -5.97 -1.06
N LYS A 35 -25.72 -6.98 -1.35
CA LYS A 35 -24.39 -6.81 -1.95
C LYS A 35 -24.45 -6.26 -3.37
N GLU A 36 -25.36 -6.71 -4.20
CA GLU A 36 -25.52 -6.22 -5.60
C GLU A 36 -26.00 -4.77 -5.63
N LEU A 37 -26.92 -4.38 -4.74
CA LEU A 37 -27.39 -2.99 -4.62
C LEU A 37 -26.31 -2.04 -4.06
N SER A 38 -25.41 -2.52 -3.20
CA SER A 38 -24.29 -1.73 -2.71
C SER A 38 -23.19 -1.56 -3.75
N VAL A 39 -23.00 -2.51 -4.66
CA VAL A 39 -22.06 -2.44 -5.79
C VAL A 39 -22.56 -1.50 -6.89
N GLN A 40 -23.88 -1.43 -7.13
CA GLN A 40 -24.45 -0.49 -8.12
C GLN A 40 -24.55 0.97 -7.63
N ARG A 41 -24.54 1.22 -6.31
CA ARG A 41 -24.56 2.58 -5.71
C ARG A 41 -23.20 3.13 -5.26
N GLY A 42 -22.15 2.35 -5.33
CA GLY A 42 -20.80 2.79 -5.05
C GLY A 42 -20.16 3.38 -6.30
N TYR A 43 -19.97 4.70 -6.29
CA TYR A 43 -19.08 5.46 -7.16
C TYR A 43 -19.65 6.08 -8.43
N PHE A 44 -20.60 7.01 -8.26
CA PHE A 44 -20.55 8.22 -9.06
C PHE A 44 -19.73 9.27 -8.31
N ILE A 45 -18.40 9.17 -8.38
CA ILE A 45 -17.55 10.32 -8.12
C ILE A 45 -17.74 11.22 -9.33
N THR A 46 -18.45 12.34 -9.13
CA THR A 46 -18.52 13.39 -10.12
C THR A 46 -17.10 13.85 -10.45
N SER A 47 -16.63 13.48 -11.63
CA SER A 47 -15.37 13.93 -12.20
C SER A 47 -15.44 15.43 -12.44
N LYS A 48 -15.10 16.25 -11.44
CA LYS A 48 -14.67 17.61 -11.67
C LYS A 48 -13.16 17.59 -11.91
N ASN A 49 -12.80 17.68 -13.19
CA ASN A 49 -11.48 18.07 -13.71
C ASN A 49 -10.29 17.19 -13.31
N TYR A 50 -10.33 15.89 -13.63
CA TYR A 50 -9.11 15.17 -13.98
C TYR A 50 -9.10 14.99 -15.50
N THR A 51 -8.44 15.90 -16.21
CA THR A 51 -8.00 15.63 -17.57
C THR A 51 -6.96 14.51 -17.47
N SER A 52 -7.43 13.27 -17.56
CA SER A 52 -6.57 12.12 -17.77
C SER A 52 -5.92 12.29 -19.12
N VAL A 53 -4.67 12.74 -19.13
CA VAL A 53 -3.79 12.46 -20.25
C VAL A 53 -3.68 10.94 -20.29
N SER A 54 -4.48 10.31 -21.13
CA SER A 54 -4.39 8.88 -21.42
C SER A 54 -3.08 8.63 -22.17
N ARG A 55 -1.96 8.58 -21.40
CA ARG A 55 -0.77 7.91 -21.89
C ARG A 55 -1.15 6.44 -21.97
N SER A 56 -1.21 5.92 -23.21
CA SER A 56 -1.21 4.49 -23.46
C SER A 56 -0.02 3.89 -22.71
N ARG A 57 -0.28 3.22 -21.58
CA ARG A 57 0.78 2.54 -20.84
C ARG A 57 1.25 1.36 -21.69
N GLU A 58 2.58 1.19 -21.80
CA GLU A 58 3.20 -0.01 -22.41
C GLU A 58 2.73 -1.33 -21.73
N PHE A 59 2.06 -1.24 -20.60
CA PHE A 59 1.54 -2.34 -19.81
C PHE A 59 0.02 -2.31 -19.90
N GLY A 60 -0.59 -3.15 -20.65
CA GLY A 60 -2.05 -3.31 -20.68
C GLY A 60 -2.68 -3.27 -19.27
N ASP A 61 -3.96 -3.41 -19.18
CA ASP A 61 -4.68 -3.41 -17.89
C ASP A 61 -4.00 -4.36 -16.91
N LEU A 62 -3.26 -3.80 -15.91
CA LEU A 62 -2.63 -4.56 -14.84
C LEU A 62 -3.73 -5.12 -13.94
N THR A 63 -4.59 -6.00 -14.52
CA THR A 63 -5.58 -6.67 -13.67
C THR A 63 -4.83 -7.47 -12.62
N THR A 64 -4.81 -6.91 -11.39
CA THR A 64 -4.15 -7.51 -10.21
C THR A 64 -4.63 -8.93 -9.92
N GLN A 65 -5.58 -9.43 -10.69
CA GLN A 65 -6.18 -10.77 -10.51
C GLN A 65 -5.62 -11.81 -11.48
N SER A 66 -5.02 -11.39 -12.61
CA SER A 66 -4.41 -12.31 -13.57
C SER A 66 -3.06 -12.86 -13.06
N CYS A 67 -2.70 -14.08 -13.46
CA CYS A 67 -1.36 -14.66 -13.28
C CYS A 67 -0.48 -14.54 -14.52
N GLU A 68 -0.94 -13.84 -15.56
CA GLU A 68 -0.17 -13.65 -16.78
C GLU A 68 1.15 -12.96 -16.50
N PRO A 69 2.26 -13.42 -17.07
CA PRO A 69 3.57 -12.77 -16.95
C PRO A 69 3.53 -11.34 -17.49
N LEU A 70 4.17 -10.45 -16.78
CA LEU A 70 4.37 -9.05 -17.17
C LEU A 70 5.86 -8.84 -17.46
N HIS A 71 6.16 -8.09 -18.51
CA HIS A 71 7.53 -7.81 -18.92
C HIS A 71 7.87 -6.30 -18.88
N PRO A 72 7.63 -5.61 -17.75
CA PRO A 72 7.87 -4.18 -17.65
C PRO A 72 9.36 -3.86 -17.84
N ARG A 73 9.65 -2.66 -18.36
CA ARG A 73 11.02 -2.14 -18.36
C ARG A 73 11.46 -1.71 -16.96
N VAL A 74 10.54 -1.15 -16.18
CA VAL A 74 10.78 -0.64 -14.84
C VAL A 74 9.82 -1.26 -13.84
N VAL A 75 10.36 -1.80 -12.76
CA VAL A 75 9.60 -2.17 -11.57
C VAL A 75 9.97 -1.23 -10.44
N PHE A 76 8.98 -0.67 -9.77
CA PHE A 76 9.19 0.21 -8.63
C PHE A 76 8.63 -0.40 -7.34
N TYR A 77 9.52 -0.67 -6.39
CA TYR A 77 9.15 -1.06 -5.03
C TYR A 77 9.11 0.17 -4.13
N ASN A 78 7.95 0.81 -4.03
CA ASN A 78 7.70 1.94 -3.14
C ASN A 78 7.49 1.44 -1.69
N ARG A 79 8.56 0.94 -1.08
CA ARG A 79 8.58 0.20 0.17
C ARG A 79 8.03 0.99 1.36
N ILE A 80 7.21 0.32 2.18
CA ILE A 80 6.69 0.85 3.44
C ILE A 80 7.62 0.47 4.61
N PHE A 81 7.73 1.36 5.61
CA PHE A 81 8.49 1.09 6.82
C PHE A 81 7.89 -0.07 7.62
N LYS A 82 8.75 -0.95 8.14
CA LYS A 82 8.42 -2.05 9.05
C LYS A 82 7.58 -3.19 8.46
N SER A 83 7.50 -3.24 7.13
CA SER A 83 6.87 -4.32 6.34
C SER A 83 7.92 -5.19 5.65
N ALA A 84 8.93 -5.67 6.36
CA ALA A 84 10.03 -6.52 5.87
C ALA A 84 10.80 -5.96 4.64
N SER A 85 10.77 -4.65 4.41
CA SER A 85 11.35 -4.00 3.23
C SER A 85 12.86 -4.25 3.05
N SER A 86 13.61 -4.42 4.14
CA SER A 86 15.04 -4.77 4.08
C SER A 86 15.27 -6.20 3.59
N THR A 87 14.41 -7.14 3.96
CA THR A 87 14.43 -8.54 3.48
C THR A 87 14.18 -8.57 1.98
N MET A 88 13.10 -7.92 1.51
CA MET A 88 12.75 -7.86 0.09
C MET A 88 13.82 -7.16 -0.74
N SER A 89 14.34 -6.01 -0.28
CA SER A 89 15.42 -5.31 -1.00
C SER A 89 16.68 -6.16 -1.14
N SER A 90 17.04 -6.94 -0.11
CA SER A 90 18.19 -7.85 -0.19
C SER A 90 17.94 -9.01 -1.15
N PHE A 91 16.71 -9.51 -1.21
CA PHE A 91 16.30 -10.54 -2.14
C PHE A 91 16.35 -10.01 -3.59
N PHE A 92 15.76 -8.86 -3.88
CA PHE A 92 15.79 -8.24 -5.22
C PHE A 92 17.22 -7.92 -5.68
N LYS A 93 18.11 -7.49 -4.76
CA LYS A 93 19.53 -7.30 -5.07
C LYS A 93 20.22 -8.62 -5.48
N LYS A 94 19.81 -9.76 -4.89
CA LYS A 94 20.32 -11.08 -5.33
C LYS A 94 19.73 -11.46 -6.69
N CYS A 95 18.46 -11.22 -6.93
CA CYS A 95 17.81 -11.45 -8.22
C CYS A 95 18.50 -10.64 -9.34
N SER A 96 18.82 -9.35 -9.11
CA SER A 96 19.46 -8.50 -10.11
C SER A 96 20.80 -9.04 -10.57
N LYS A 97 21.60 -9.62 -9.65
CA LYS A 97 22.90 -10.22 -10.00
C LYS A 97 22.77 -11.44 -10.91
N ARG A 98 21.66 -12.18 -10.83
CA ARG A 98 21.42 -13.39 -11.65
C ARG A 98 20.66 -13.09 -12.93
N LEU A 99 19.73 -12.14 -12.89
CA LEU A 99 18.86 -11.79 -14.03
C LEU A 99 19.36 -10.60 -14.84
N GLY A 100 20.45 -9.93 -14.40
CA GLY A 100 21.15 -8.91 -15.18
C GLY A 100 20.50 -7.53 -15.25
N TYR A 101 19.43 -7.26 -14.50
CA TYR A 101 18.80 -5.93 -14.47
C TYR A 101 19.53 -4.95 -13.53
N ILE A 102 19.33 -3.65 -13.75
CA ILE A 102 19.86 -2.60 -12.87
C ILE A 102 19.02 -2.58 -11.58
N PHE A 103 19.70 -2.67 -10.44
CA PHE A 103 19.06 -2.51 -9.13
C PHE A 103 19.53 -1.21 -8.48
N THR A 104 18.60 -0.31 -8.15
CA THR A 104 18.88 0.90 -7.40
C THR A 104 18.05 0.95 -6.14
N LYS A 105 18.64 1.43 -5.05
CA LYS A 105 17.96 1.59 -3.78
C LYS A 105 18.32 2.92 -3.17
N ASP A 106 17.30 3.76 -2.98
CA ASP A 106 17.45 4.99 -2.22
C ASP A 106 17.30 4.72 -0.73
N PHE A 107 18.24 5.21 0.06
CA PHE A 107 18.27 5.04 1.52
C PHE A 107 17.76 6.28 2.27
N THR A 108 17.50 7.39 1.57
CA THR A 108 16.98 8.59 2.22
C THR A 108 15.60 8.32 2.80
N GLU A 109 15.36 8.84 3.99
CA GLU A 109 14.11 8.73 4.70
C GLU A 109 13.31 10.05 4.64
N GLU A 110 13.49 10.83 3.57
CA GLU A 110 12.85 12.15 3.36
C GLU A 110 11.44 12.03 2.76
N TRP A 111 10.74 10.95 3.05
CA TRP A 111 9.40 10.66 2.53
C TRP A 111 8.32 11.67 2.98
N GLU A 112 8.60 12.50 3.99
CA GLU A 112 7.68 13.53 4.50
C GLU A 112 7.66 14.81 3.64
N ASN A 113 8.64 14.99 2.75
CA ASN A 113 8.71 16.17 1.91
C ASN A 113 7.79 16.02 0.68
N GLU A 114 6.73 16.83 0.64
CA GLU A 114 5.63 16.75 -0.32
C GLU A 114 5.91 17.48 -1.63
N ASN A 115 7.04 18.18 -1.73
CA ASN A 115 7.39 18.96 -2.91
C ASN A 115 7.65 18.08 -4.13
N ILE A 116 7.14 18.51 -5.28
CA ILE A 116 7.31 17.86 -6.59
C ILE A 116 8.79 17.69 -6.97
N SER A 117 9.66 18.54 -6.46
CA SER A 117 11.11 18.51 -6.62
C SER A 117 11.85 17.62 -5.61
N HIS A 118 11.18 16.59 -5.10
CA HIS A 118 11.75 15.71 -4.08
C HIS A 118 13.04 15.03 -4.60
N PRO A 119 14.18 15.11 -3.88
CA PRO A 119 15.46 14.59 -4.35
C PRO A 119 15.42 13.09 -4.70
N ILE A 120 14.59 12.29 -4.00
CA ILE A 120 14.40 10.87 -4.31
C ILE A 120 13.78 10.69 -5.68
N LEU A 121 12.76 11.49 -6.03
CA LEU A 121 12.09 11.42 -7.33
C LEU A 121 13.06 11.73 -8.47
N THR A 122 13.83 12.82 -8.34
CA THR A 122 14.85 13.20 -9.33
C THR A 122 15.87 12.08 -9.55
N ARG A 123 16.35 11.45 -8.46
CA ARG A 123 17.28 10.31 -8.56
C ARG A 123 16.64 9.09 -9.23
N ILE A 124 15.37 8.80 -8.95
CA ILE A 124 14.65 7.68 -9.58
C ILE A 124 14.48 7.95 -11.07
N GLN A 125 14.05 9.16 -11.45
CA GLN A 125 13.89 9.56 -12.86
C GLN A 125 15.22 9.48 -13.62
N ALA A 126 16.32 9.92 -13.01
CA ALA A 126 17.66 9.78 -13.61
C ALA A 126 18.05 8.30 -13.81
N GLN A 127 17.71 7.40 -12.88
CA GLN A 127 17.97 5.96 -13.07
C GLN A 127 17.08 5.34 -14.16
N ILE A 128 15.83 5.78 -14.29
CA ILE A 128 14.94 5.38 -15.39
C ILE A 128 15.53 5.81 -16.73
N ALA A 129 15.96 7.06 -16.86
CA ALA A 129 16.62 7.57 -18.07
C ALA A 129 17.88 6.78 -18.41
N ARG A 130 18.72 6.49 -17.40
CA ARG A 130 19.92 5.64 -17.56
C ARG A 130 19.59 4.23 -18.04
N SER A 131 18.55 3.60 -17.49
CA SER A 131 18.12 2.26 -17.88
C SER A 131 17.66 2.22 -19.35
N LYS A 132 16.92 3.25 -19.79
CA LYS A 132 16.52 3.43 -21.19
C LYS A 132 17.75 3.54 -22.11
N LYS A 133 18.72 4.41 -21.76
CA LYS A 133 19.97 4.59 -22.53
C LYS A 133 20.78 3.30 -22.66
N LEU A 134 20.85 2.50 -21.60
CA LEU A 134 21.59 1.23 -21.56
C LEU A 134 20.80 0.04 -22.11
N ASN A 135 19.57 0.24 -22.54
CA ASN A 135 18.62 -0.81 -22.91
C ASN A 135 18.53 -1.95 -21.88
N LYS A 136 18.56 -1.61 -20.58
CA LYS A 136 18.46 -2.57 -19.48
C LYS A 136 17.18 -2.37 -18.68
N LYS A 137 16.63 -3.45 -18.13
CA LYS A 137 15.54 -3.40 -17.16
C LYS A 137 16.02 -2.77 -15.85
N LEU A 138 15.12 -2.15 -15.10
CA LEU A 138 15.42 -1.45 -13.84
C LEU A 138 14.45 -1.86 -12.74
N MET A 139 14.98 -2.22 -11.58
CA MET A 139 14.21 -2.25 -10.33
C MET A 139 14.67 -1.11 -9.42
N ALA A 140 13.79 -0.15 -9.18
CA ALA A 140 14.00 0.95 -8.26
C ALA A 140 13.32 0.66 -6.91
N VAL A 141 14.00 0.98 -5.81
CA VAL A 141 13.51 0.75 -4.44
C VAL A 141 13.70 2.01 -3.62
N ALA A 142 12.60 2.59 -3.13
CA ALA A 142 12.65 3.78 -2.30
C ALA A 142 11.48 3.86 -1.32
N HIS A 143 11.63 4.68 -0.26
CA HIS A 143 10.49 5.13 0.55
C HIS A 143 9.88 6.36 -0.12
N LEU A 144 8.93 6.15 -1.01
CA LEU A 144 8.23 7.21 -1.73
C LEU A 144 6.75 6.84 -1.83
N TYR A 145 5.86 7.83 -1.65
CA TYR A 145 4.44 7.66 -1.92
C TYR A 145 4.20 7.24 -3.37
N PHE A 146 3.07 6.59 -3.62
CA PHE A 146 2.62 6.32 -4.98
C PHE A 146 2.62 7.60 -5.81
N ARG A 147 3.10 7.50 -7.03
CA ARG A 147 3.14 8.59 -8.01
C ARG A 147 2.79 8.06 -9.39
N GLU A 148 1.77 8.64 -9.98
CA GLU A 148 1.32 8.26 -11.32
C GLU A 148 2.33 8.66 -12.42
N ASP A 149 3.14 9.70 -12.18
CA ASP A 149 4.15 10.20 -13.12
C ASP A 149 5.43 9.33 -13.22
N ILE A 150 5.54 8.27 -12.42
CA ILE A 150 6.59 7.25 -12.56
C ILE A 150 6.05 6.11 -13.43
N ASP A 151 6.48 6.07 -14.69
CA ASP A 151 6.14 4.98 -15.62
C ASP A 151 6.83 3.67 -15.20
N SER A 152 6.12 2.86 -14.43
CA SER A 152 6.62 1.60 -13.87
C SER A 152 5.48 0.68 -13.43
N ALA A 153 5.77 -0.62 -13.39
CA ALA A 153 4.94 -1.55 -12.64
C ALA A 153 5.29 -1.47 -11.16
N TYR A 154 4.35 -1.09 -10.32
CA TYR A 154 4.56 -1.02 -8.88
C TYR A 154 4.45 -2.40 -8.22
N ILE A 155 5.19 -2.59 -7.15
CA ILE A 155 5.02 -3.69 -6.19
C ILE A 155 5.14 -3.15 -4.77
N ASN A 156 4.45 -3.77 -3.82
CA ASN A 156 4.61 -3.42 -2.40
C ASN A 156 4.36 -4.63 -1.49
N LEU A 157 4.70 -4.47 -0.21
CA LEU A 157 4.48 -5.46 0.83
C LEU A 157 3.91 -4.77 2.07
N LEU A 158 2.73 -5.18 2.50
CA LEU A 158 2.07 -4.73 3.72
C LEU A 158 2.39 -5.66 4.89
N ARG A 159 2.07 -5.20 6.07
CA ARG A 159 2.12 -5.95 7.33
C ARG A 159 0.87 -5.64 8.12
N GLU A 160 0.46 -6.57 9.02
CA GLU A 160 -0.63 -6.33 9.96
C GLU A 160 -0.46 -4.96 10.64
N PRO A 161 -1.48 -4.08 10.57
CA PRO A 161 -1.33 -2.65 10.88
C PRO A 161 -0.86 -2.35 12.30
N VAL A 162 -1.39 -3.05 13.31
CA VAL A 162 -1.01 -2.85 14.72
C VAL A 162 0.44 -3.29 14.94
N ALA A 163 0.81 -4.45 14.44
CA ALA A 163 2.18 -4.95 14.55
C ALA A 163 3.18 -4.07 13.78
N ARG A 164 2.78 -3.49 12.64
CA ARG A 164 3.57 -2.50 11.90
C ARG A 164 3.77 -1.24 12.74
N PHE A 165 2.68 -0.69 13.31
CA PHE A 165 2.70 0.52 14.11
C PHE A 165 3.64 0.36 15.32
N ILE A 166 3.43 -0.67 16.14
CA ILE A 166 4.27 -0.98 17.30
C ILE A 166 5.74 -1.13 16.87
N SER A 167 5.99 -1.84 15.76
CA SER A 167 7.34 -2.01 15.23
C SER A 167 7.99 -0.68 14.82
N HIS A 168 7.19 0.28 14.34
CA HIS A 168 7.69 1.60 13.92
C HIS A 168 8.00 2.49 15.12
N TYR A 169 7.12 2.52 16.11
CA TYR A 169 7.36 3.22 17.38
C TYR A 169 8.71 2.83 18.00
N TYR A 170 8.94 1.53 18.21
CA TYR A 170 10.19 1.04 18.78
C TYR A 170 11.40 1.24 17.87
N TYR A 171 11.23 1.14 16.56
CA TYR A 171 12.32 1.39 15.63
C TYR A 171 12.82 2.82 15.69
N CYS A 172 11.93 3.80 15.75
CA CYS A 172 12.30 5.22 15.86
C CYS A 172 13.08 5.53 17.13
N ARG A 173 12.95 4.69 18.16
CA ARG A 173 13.63 4.83 19.46
C ARG A 173 14.80 3.86 19.66
N SER A 174 15.12 3.07 18.64
CA SER A 174 16.18 2.06 18.74
C SER A 174 17.57 2.64 18.41
N PRO A 175 18.65 2.07 19.01
CA PRO A 175 20.02 2.46 18.69
C PRO A 175 20.42 2.18 17.24
N ASN A 176 19.65 1.36 16.50
CA ASN A 176 19.88 1.07 15.09
C ASN A 176 19.37 2.19 14.16
N ARG A 177 18.80 3.26 14.72
CA ARG A 177 18.39 4.42 13.97
C ARG A 177 19.58 5.35 13.71
N TYR A 178 19.50 6.13 12.62
CA TYR A 178 20.52 7.14 12.34
C TYR A 178 20.69 8.08 13.54
N ALA A 179 21.93 8.29 13.98
CA ALA A 179 22.26 9.04 15.20
C ALA A 179 21.64 10.44 15.24
N HIS A 180 21.65 11.16 14.10
CA HIS A 180 21.06 12.51 14.00
C HIS A 180 19.54 12.51 14.22
N LYS A 181 18.81 11.48 13.73
CA LYS A 181 17.37 11.37 13.96
C LYS A 181 17.04 11.02 15.40
N LEU A 182 17.85 10.15 16.01
CA LEU A 182 17.70 9.81 17.42
C LEU A 182 18.00 11.02 18.31
N LYS A 183 19.04 11.82 17.96
CA LYS A 183 19.37 13.06 18.63
C LYS A 183 18.20 14.05 18.57
N ARG A 184 17.66 14.31 17.37
CA ARG A 184 16.47 15.15 17.17
C ARG A 184 15.26 14.71 17.99
N LEU A 185 14.99 13.39 18.05
CA LEU A 185 13.88 12.85 18.84
C LEU A 185 14.04 13.13 20.34
N LYS A 186 15.30 13.09 20.86
CA LYS A 186 15.63 13.43 22.24
C LYS A 186 15.51 14.93 22.50
N GLU A 187 16.03 15.77 21.62
CA GLU A 187 15.96 17.23 21.71
C GLU A 187 14.51 17.74 21.73
N LEU A 188 13.62 17.12 20.98
CA LEU A 188 12.18 17.41 20.97
C LEU A 188 11.42 16.84 22.18
N GLY A 189 12.07 16.10 23.08
CA GLY A 189 11.41 15.46 24.21
C GLY A 189 10.52 14.26 23.84
N HIS A 190 10.58 13.79 22.59
CA HIS A 190 9.70 12.74 22.07
C HIS A 190 10.26 11.33 22.25
N PHE A 191 11.48 11.19 22.79
CA PHE A 191 12.16 9.90 22.91
C PHE A 191 11.51 8.99 23.97
N ASN A 192 11.19 9.54 25.15
CA ASN A 192 10.66 8.79 26.30
C ASN A 192 9.13 8.85 26.42
N VAL A 193 8.41 9.35 25.41
CA VAL A 193 6.95 9.38 25.46
C VAL A 193 6.36 7.97 25.34
N THR A 194 5.24 7.72 26.01
CA THR A 194 4.51 6.46 25.87
C THR A 194 3.95 6.27 24.46
N ILE A 195 3.56 5.05 24.14
CA ILE A 195 2.99 4.74 22.81
C ILE A 195 1.66 5.46 22.61
N GLU A 196 0.85 5.63 23.67
CA GLU A 196 -0.42 6.34 23.68
C GLU A 196 -0.21 7.83 23.37
N LYS A 197 0.70 8.48 24.08
CA LYS A 197 1.06 9.90 23.86
C LYS A 197 1.63 10.12 22.47
N CYS A 198 2.47 9.19 21.99
CA CYS A 198 3.04 9.22 20.66
C CYS A 198 1.95 9.11 19.59
N LEU A 199 0.97 8.22 19.81
CA LEU A 199 -0.18 8.03 18.92
C LEU A 199 -1.07 9.26 18.89
N GLU A 200 -1.44 9.80 20.05
CA GLU A 200 -2.28 10.99 20.18
C GLU A 200 -1.70 12.20 19.41
N LYS A 201 -0.40 12.43 19.59
CA LYS A 201 0.32 13.57 18.99
C LYS A 201 0.90 13.30 17.61
N GLN A 202 0.74 12.09 17.08
CA GLN A 202 1.31 11.65 15.80
C GLN A 202 2.82 11.94 15.67
N TYR A 203 3.56 11.80 16.77
CA TYR A 203 5.00 11.96 16.74
C TYR A 203 5.67 10.94 15.81
N GLU A 204 6.92 11.17 15.47
CA GLU A 204 7.69 10.30 14.60
C GLU A 204 7.63 8.83 15.07
N GLY A 205 7.22 7.95 14.15
CA GLY A 205 6.96 6.54 14.41
C GLY A 205 5.49 6.20 14.73
N CYS A 206 4.62 7.21 14.90
CA CYS A 206 3.23 7.04 15.33
C CYS A 206 2.21 7.72 14.39
N VAL A 207 2.55 7.95 13.13
CA VAL A 207 1.65 8.53 12.12
C VAL A 207 0.54 7.54 11.79
N TRP A 208 -0.70 8.03 11.74
CA TRP A 208 -1.90 7.27 11.43
C TRP A 208 -2.01 6.95 9.95
N ASN A 209 -2.67 5.86 9.64
CA ASN A 209 -3.02 5.45 8.28
C ASN A 209 -1.85 5.57 7.28
N HIS A 210 -0.65 5.22 7.76
CA HIS A 210 0.59 5.39 7.01
C HIS A 210 0.64 4.54 5.73
N MET A 211 0.09 3.32 5.77
CA MET A 211 0.05 2.45 4.59
C MET A 211 -0.92 3.03 3.55
N THR A 212 -2.11 3.44 3.98
CA THR A 212 -3.10 4.08 3.10
C THR A 212 -2.50 5.29 2.39
N ARG A 213 -1.79 6.15 3.14
CA ARG A 213 -1.11 7.32 2.57
C ARG A 213 -0.07 6.94 1.51
N PHE A 214 0.69 5.85 1.72
CA PHE A 214 1.69 5.39 0.74
C PHE A 214 1.08 4.97 -0.59
N PHE A 215 -0.08 4.33 -0.57
CA PHE A 215 -0.78 3.91 -1.77
C PHE A 215 -1.64 5.02 -2.39
N CYS A 216 -2.19 5.92 -1.58
CA CYS A 216 -2.98 7.06 -2.04
C CYS A 216 -2.11 8.05 -2.83
N GLY A 217 -0.97 8.47 -2.27
CA GLY A 217 -0.05 9.40 -2.92
C GLY A 217 0.27 10.65 -2.10
N PRO A 218 0.86 11.69 -2.73
CA PRO A 218 1.31 12.90 -2.06
C PRO A 218 0.21 13.94 -1.79
N GLN A 219 -0.99 13.76 -2.35
CA GLN A 219 -2.08 14.73 -2.27
C GLN A 219 -2.48 15.00 -0.81
N ALA A 220 -2.96 16.22 -0.53
CA ALA A 220 -3.29 16.64 0.83
C ALA A 220 -4.36 15.75 1.48
N PHE A 221 -5.40 15.34 0.74
CA PHE A 221 -6.45 14.45 1.25
C PHE A 221 -5.94 13.07 1.64
N CYS A 222 -4.82 12.60 1.05
CA CYS A 222 -4.21 11.31 1.39
C CYS A 222 -3.67 11.25 2.83
N LYS A 223 -3.48 12.40 3.49
CA LYS A 223 -3.01 12.48 4.89
C LYS A 223 -4.08 12.12 5.90
N SER A 224 -5.34 12.34 5.54
CA SER A 224 -6.47 12.22 6.48
C SER A 224 -6.80 10.79 6.89
N GLY A 225 -6.48 9.80 6.04
CA GLY A 225 -6.99 8.43 6.19
C GLY A 225 -8.51 8.36 6.04
N SER A 226 -9.11 9.32 5.31
CA SER A 226 -10.54 9.35 4.99
C SER A 226 -10.94 8.21 4.04
N ASP A 227 -12.25 8.04 3.86
CA ASP A 227 -12.78 7.07 2.89
C ASP A 227 -12.34 7.41 1.47
N GLU A 228 -12.17 8.69 1.14
CA GLU A 228 -11.62 9.14 -0.14
C GLU A 228 -10.15 8.71 -0.31
N ALA A 229 -9.32 8.89 0.72
CA ALA A 229 -7.92 8.44 0.71
C ALA A 229 -7.81 6.92 0.59
N LEU A 230 -8.67 6.18 1.28
CA LEU A 230 -8.74 4.72 1.19
C LEU A 230 -9.20 4.26 -0.20
N ALA A 231 -10.21 4.91 -0.78
CA ALA A 231 -10.69 4.60 -2.12
C ALA A 231 -9.60 4.83 -3.17
N ALA A 232 -8.88 5.97 -3.11
CA ALA A 232 -7.75 6.26 -3.98
C ALA A 232 -6.62 5.23 -3.81
N ALA A 233 -6.29 4.83 -2.58
CA ALA A 233 -5.29 3.80 -2.32
C ALA A 233 -5.67 2.44 -2.92
N LYS A 234 -6.92 2.01 -2.77
CA LYS A 234 -7.44 0.77 -3.37
C LYS A 234 -7.45 0.85 -4.90
N HIS A 235 -7.88 1.98 -5.48
CA HIS A 235 -7.83 2.22 -6.91
C HIS A 235 -6.40 2.07 -7.44
N ASN A 236 -5.44 2.75 -6.82
CA ASN A 236 -4.05 2.67 -7.23
C ASN A 236 -3.49 1.25 -7.13
N MET A 237 -3.85 0.47 -6.09
CA MET A 237 -3.47 -0.94 -5.98
C MET A 237 -3.96 -1.77 -7.17
N LEU A 238 -5.18 -1.54 -7.63
CA LEU A 238 -5.78 -2.31 -8.72
C LEU A 238 -5.15 -1.98 -10.08
N HIS A 239 -4.82 -0.70 -10.31
CA HIS A 239 -4.46 -0.23 -11.64
C HIS A 239 -2.97 -0.05 -11.88
N TYR A 240 -2.14 0.04 -10.82
CA TYR A 240 -0.72 0.37 -10.96
C TYR A 240 0.22 -0.67 -10.36
N TYR A 241 -0.29 -1.57 -9.52
CA TYR A 241 0.54 -2.57 -8.87
C TYR A 241 0.43 -3.93 -9.58
N ALA A 242 1.57 -4.47 -9.98
CA ALA A 242 1.65 -5.84 -10.48
C ALA A 242 1.25 -6.86 -9.40
N SER A 243 1.63 -6.59 -8.15
CA SER A 243 1.19 -7.34 -6.99
C SER A 243 1.44 -6.56 -5.69
N VAL A 244 0.56 -6.74 -4.71
CA VAL A 244 0.73 -6.26 -3.35
C VAL A 244 0.72 -7.45 -2.40
N GLY A 245 1.83 -7.66 -1.69
CA GLY A 245 2.01 -8.77 -0.78
C GLY A 245 1.63 -8.45 0.66
N ILE A 246 1.50 -9.51 1.44
CA ILE A 246 1.30 -9.48 2.88
C ILE A 246 2.51 -10.15 3.55
N MET A 247 3.12 -9.48 4.54
CA MET A 247 4.37 -9.94 5.17
C MET A 247 4.22 -11.32 5.83
N GLU A 248 3.04 -11.60 6.32
CA GLU A 248 2.67 -12.87 6.95
C GLU A 248 2.73 -14.02 5.92
N TYR A 249 2.45 -13.73 4.65
CA TYR A 249 2.45 -14.64 3.49
C TYR A 249 3.55 -14.28 2.47
N ILE A 250 4.75 -13.94 2.96
CA ILE A 250 5.85 -13.42 2.13
C ILE A 250 6.37 -14.44 1.11
N ASN A 251 6.29 -15.75 1.41
CA ASN A 251 6.72 -16.80 0.49
C ASN A 251 5.77 -16.88 -0.71
N GLU A 252 4.48 -16.91 -0.44
CA GLU A 252 3.41 -16.93 -1.44
C GLU A 252 3.47 -15.68 -2.33
N PHE A 253 3.67 -14.51 -1.71
CA PHE A 253 3.89 -13.27 -2.44
C PHE A 253 5.09 -13.34 -3.38
N VAL A 254 6.23 -13.86 -2.94
CA VAL A 254 7.41 -14.02 -3.81
C VAL A 254 7.15 -15.03 -4.92
N MET A 255 6.36 -16.10 -4.68
CA MET A 255 5.94 -17.04 -5.72
C MET A 255 5.03 -16.37 -6.76
N VAL A 256 4.08 -15.53 -6.33
CA VAL A 256 3.25 -14.71 -7.24
C VAL A 256 4.11 -13.78 -8.05
N LEU A 257 5.03 -13.04 -7.41
CA LEU A 257 5.94 -12.14 -8.11
C LEU A 257 6.82 -12.88 -9.12
N HIS A 258 7.32 -14.06 -8.80
CA HIS A 258 8.12 -14.88 -9.72
C HIS A 258 7.35 -15.22 -11.00
N LYS A 259 6.08 -15.60 -10.88
CA LYS A 259 5.23 -15.90 -12.04
C LYS A 259 4.85 -14.65 -12.83
N ARG A 260 4.53 -13.56 -12.14
CA ARG A 260 4.09 -12.32 -12.80
C ARG A 260 5.23 -11.43 -13.32
N LEU A 261 6.40 -11.47 -12.71
CA LEU A 261 7.57 -10.64 -13.05
C LEU A 261 8.82 -11.54 -13.22
N PRO A 262 8.81 -12.51 -14.16
CA PRO A 262 9.89 -13.48 -14.29
C PRO A 262 11.24 -12.85 -14.60
N ASP A 263 11.26 -11.70 -15.25
CA ASP A 263 12.48 -10.95 -15.57
C ASP A 263 13.13 -10.28 -14.36
N PHE A 264 12.44 -10.18 -13.25
CA PHE A 264 12.88 -9.46 -12.05
C PHE A 264 12.99 -10.33 -10.80
N VAL A 265 12.21 -11.40 -10.71
CA VAL A 265 12.05 -12.15 -9.47
C VAL A 265 12.31 -13.64 -9.69
N LEU A 266 13.30 -14.17 -8.97
CA LEU A 266 13.56 -15.59 -8.88
C LEU A 266 12.56 -16.27 -7.92
N PRO A 267 12.37 -17.60 -8.01
CA PRO A 267 11.58 -18.31 -7.01
C PRO A 267 12.14 -18.07 -5.60
N PRO A 268 11.31 -18.18 -4.54
CA PRO A 268 11.80 -18.06 -3.17
C PRO A 268 12.85 -19.15 -2.88
N PRO A 269 13.77 -18.88 -1.94
CA PRO A 269 14.71 -19.91 -1.46
C PRO A 269 13.97 -21.16 -0.93
N ARG A 270 14.56 -22.35 -1.06
CA ARG A 270 13.96 -23.61 -0.55
C ARG A 270 13.57 -23.53 0.92
N ASP A 271 14.39 -22.88 1.75
CA ASP A 271 14.10 -22.67 3.19
C ASP A 271 13.15 -21.49 3.45
N GLY A 272 12.52 -20.93 2.41
CA GLY A 272 11.67 -19.77 2.46
C GLY A 272 12.39 -18.43 2.68
N MET A 273 11.61 -17.38 2.73
CA MET A 273 12.10 -16.02 2.94
C MET A 273 12.40 -15.75 4.42
N ARG A 274 13.69 -15.76 4.80
CA ARG A 274 14.10 -15.47 6.18
C ARG A 274 13.97 -13.98 6.50
N LYS A 275 13.11 -13.64 7.46
CA LYS A 275 12.91 -12.25 7.90
C LYS A 275 14.14 -11.74 8.65
N LYS A 276 14.77 -10.67 8.18
CA LYS A 276 15.86 -10.01 8.89
C LYS A 276 15.33 -9.30 10.14
N LYS A 277 15.81 -9.66 11.32
CA LYS A 277 15.55 -8.91 12.56
C LYS A 277 16.39 -7.62 12.55
N VAL A 278 15.76 -6.49 12.23
CA VAL A 278 16.43 -5.17 12.15
C VAL A 278 16.46 -4.47 13.51
N THR A 279 15.50 -4.76 14.38
CA THR A 279 15.39 -4.14 15.71
C THR A 279 16.02 -5.08 16.75
N LYS A 280 17.35 -5.08 16.83
CA LYS A 280 18.08 -5.78 17.89
C LYS A 280 18.15 -4.89 19.14
N GLY A 281 18.08 -5.47 20.33
CA GLY A 281 18.32 -4.78 21.60
C GLY A 281 17.16 -3.93 22.13
N VAL A 282 15.96 -4.05 21.55
CA VAL A 282 14.75 -3.42 22.09
C VAL A 282 13.80 -4.49 22.56
N THR A 283 13.57 -4.55 23.86
CA THR A 283 12.50 -5.37 24.47
C THR A 283 11.17 -4.72 24.09
N LYS A 284 10.34 -5.44 23.35
CA LYS A 284 8.97 -5.04 23.09
C LYS A 284 8.12 -5.53 24.24
N ASN A 285 7.80 -4.65 25.15
CA ASN A 285 6.80 -4.94 26.17
C ASN A 285 5.45 -5.15 25.47
N GLY A 286 4.66 -6.07 25.99
CA GLY A 286 3.27 -6.22 25.58
C GLY A 286 2.54 -4.88 25.75
N ILE A 287 1.62 -4.58 24.82
CA ILE A 287 0.73 -3.43 24.94
C ILE A 287 -0.56 -3.89 25.63
N SER A 288 -1.21 -2.97 26.36
CA SER A 288 -2.53 -3.22 26.93
C SER A 288 -3.59 -3.35 25.83
N GLU A 289 -4.71 -3.98 26.13
CA GLU A 289 -5.82 -4.07 25.17
C GLU A 289 -6.41 -2.69 24.85
N SER A 290 -6.42 -1.78 25.83
CA SER A 290 -6.81 -0.39 25.60
C SER A 290 -5.90 0.31 24.61
N THR A 291 -4.58 0.18 24.74
CA THR A 291 -3.59 0.71 23.78
C THR A 291 -3.78 0.10 22.40
N ARG A 292 -4.04 -1.21 22.33
CA ARG A 292 -4.33 -1.92 21.08
C ARG A 292 -5.56 -1.32 20.38
N SER A 293 -6.64 -1.14 21.14
CA SER A 293 -7.88 -0.54 20.63
C SER A 293 -7.68 0.90 20.12
N MET A 294 -6.89 1.71 20.83
CA MET A 294 -6.52 3.06 20.37
C MET A 294 -5.77 3.01 19.02
N ILE A 295 -4.82 2.11 18.85
CA ILE A 295 -4.08 1.95 17.59
C ILE A 295 -5.01 1.53 16.46
N ILE A 296 -5.92 0.59 16.71
CA ILE A 296 -6.92 0.11 15.75
C ILE A 296 -7.80 1.27 15.28
N ASN A 297 -8.35 2.03 16.21
CA ASN A 297 -9.24 3.15 15.90
C ASN A 297 -8.55 4.24 15.09
N ALA A 298 -7.29 4.56 15.42
CA ALA A 298 -6.51 5.56 14.71
C ALA A 298 -6.06 5.12 13.31
N ASN A 299 -6.01 3.81 13.05
CA ASN A 299 -5.51 3.24 11.79
C ASN A 299 -6.60 2.48 11.01
N ARG A 300 -7.87 2.90 11.11
CA ARG A 300 -9.00 2.23 10.45
C ARG A 300 -8.82 2.04 8.95
N ALA A 301 -8.31 3.05 8.25
CA ALA A 301 -8.07 2.95 6.81
C ALA A 301 -6.96 1.94 6.49
N ASP A 302 -5.89 1.91 7.28
CA ASP A 302 -4.81 0.92 7.12
C ASP A 302 -5.31 -0.52 7.33
N ILE A 303 -6.23 -0.74 8.30
CA ILE A 303 -6.83 -2.06 8.53
C ILE A 303 -7.67 -2.50 7.34
N GLN A 304 -8.54 -1.62 6.84
CA GLN A 304 -9.36 -1.93 5.68
C GLN A 304 -8.53 -2.14 4.40
N LEU A 305 -7.45 -1.36 4.25
CA LEU A 305 -6.51 -1.51 3.13
C LEU A 305 -5.74 -2.83 3.21
N TYR A 306 -5.33 -3.23 4.41
CA TYR A 306 -4.62 -4.49 4.64
C TYR A 306 -5.49 -5.70 4.29
N GLU A 307 -6.74 -5.74 4.75
CA GLU A 307 -7.67 -6.83 4.42
C GLU A 307 -7.95 -6.86 2.90
N PHE A 308 -8.16 -5.70 2.28
CA PHE A 308 -8.31 -5.61 0.83
C PHE A 308 -7.10 -6.16 0.07
N ALA A 309 -5.88 -5.79 0.48
CA ALA A 309 -4.65 -6.28 -0.14
C ALA A 309 -4.42 -7.78 0.09
N LYS A 310 -4.83 -8.30 1.23
CA LYS A 310 -4.79 -9.73 1.55
C LYS A 310 -5.71 -10.53 0.64
N ASP A 311 -6.94 -10.06 0.44
CA ASP A 311 -7.89 -10.68 -0.49
C ASP A 311 -7.36 -10.67 -1.93
N LEU A 312 -6.73 -9.56 -2.36
CA LEU A 312 -6.10 -9.48 -3.68
C LEU A 312 -4.96 -10.49 -3.83
N LEU A 313 -4.07 -10.58 -2.84
CA LEU A 313 -2.97 -11.55 -2.86
C LEU A 313 -3.50 -12.98 -2.93
N PHE A 314 -4.54 -13.31 -2.17
CA PHE A 314 -5.10 -14.66 -2.14
C PHE A 314 -5.74 -15.04 -3.47
N LYS A 315 -6.50 -14.12 -4.10
CA LYS A 315 -7.04 -14.32 -5.45
C LYS A 315 -5.93 -14.50 -6.48
N GLN A 316 -4.89 -13.67 -6.41
CA GLN A 316 -3.73 -13.78 -7.29
C GLN A 316 -2.99 -15.10 -7.12
N ALA A 317 -2.75 -15.52 -5.88
CA ALA A 317 -2.10 -16.80 -5.57
C ALA A 317 -2.91 -17.98 -6.11
N LEU A 318 -4.24 -17.97 -5.91
CA LEU A 318 -5.14 -18.99 -6.44
C LEU A 318 -5.06 -19.07 -7.97
N ASN A 319 -5.16 -17.93 -8.67
CA ASN A 319 -5.07 -17.86 -10.12
C ASN A 319 -3.68 -18.29 -10.65
N CYS A 320 -2.65 -18.13 -9.82
CA CYS A 320 -1.30 -18.62 -10.09
C CYS A 320 -1.09 -20.10 -9.72
N GLY A 321 -2.10 -20.81 -9.22
CA GLY A 321 -1.95 -22.19 -8.76
C GLY A 321 -1.04 -22.33 -7.52
N ILE A 322 -0.97 -21.28 -6.68
CA ILE A 322 -0.16 -21.24 -5.46
C ILE A 322 -1.06 -21.52 -4.26
N LYS A 323 -0.74 -22.55 -3.49
CA LYS A 323 -1.46 -22.87 -2.25
C LYS A 323 -1.08 -21.86 -1.16
N ILE A 324 -2.07 -21.30 -0.50
CA ILE A 324 -1.88 -20.49 0.71
C ILE A 324 -1.81 -21.46 1.90
N VAL A 325 -0.72 -21.37 2.67
CA VAL A 325 -0.57 -22.12 3.92
C VAL A 325 -1.03 -21.19 5.05
N THR A 326 -2.22 -21.44 5.59
CA THR A 326 -2.81 -20.68 6.71
C THR A 326 -2.30 -21.18 8.05
#